data_9e37de62be07da27d5ce910c3e2a95dd
#
_entry.id   9e37de62be07da27d5ce910c3e2a95dd
#
_cell.length_a   1.000
_cell.length_b   1.000
_cell.length_c   1.000
_cell.angle_alpha   90.00
_cell.angle_beta   90.00
_cell.angle_gamma   90.00
#
_symmetry.space_group_name_H-M   'P 1'
#
loop_
_entity.id
_entity.type
_entity.pdbx_description
1 polymer ?
#
loop_
_entity_poly.entity_id
_entity_poly.type
_entity_poly.pdbx_seq_one_letter_code
_entity_poly.pdbx_strand_id
1 'polypeptide(L)'
;MAGTIYLYVFDTMADWEIGFLTAELNSGRFFRKGLSPAKIVTLGLDKTPVTTMGGLKITPEISLAEWNLQNTKALILPGGETWLEDTQKPILEMAAECLKENRLVAAICGATMG
;
A
#
# COMPACT_ATOMS: atom_id res chain seq x y z
N MET A 1 -1.56 -19.51 -0.64
CA MET A 1 -2.76 -18.72 -0.49
C MET A 1 -2.77 -17.56 -1.47
N ALA A 2 -3.82 -17.45 -2.22
CA ALA A 2 -3.99 -16.34 -3.14
C ALA A 2 -4.40 -15.08 -2.37
N GLY A 3 -3.97 -13.94 -2.83
CA GLY A 3 -4.29 -12.67 -2.23
C GLY A 3 -3.37 -11.60 -2.75
N THR A 4 -3.83 -10.37 -2.66
CA THR A 4 -3.09 -9.23 -3.17
C THR A 4 -2.57 -8.38 -2.02
N ILE A 5 -1.34 -7.92 -2.17
CA ILE A 5 -0.77 -6.92 -1.27
C ILE A 5 -1.01 -5.57 -1.92
N TYR A 6 -1.77 -4.71 -1.26
CA TYR A 6 -2.05 -3.37 -1.76
C TYR A 6 -1.06 -2.38 -1.19
N LEU A 7 -0.44 -1.60 -2.06
CA LEU A 7 0.42 -0.50 -1.67
C LEU A 7 -0.36 0.79 -1.90
N TYR A 8 -0.68 1.49 -0.81
CA TYR A 8 -1.34 2.78 -0.92
C TYR A 8 -0.35 3.82 -1.46
N VAL A 9 -0.72 4.49 -2.53
CA VAL A 9 0.10 5.55 -3.13
C VAL A 9 -0.63 6.88 -3.01
N PHE A 10 0.10 7.93 -2.68
CA PHE A 10 -0.46 9.26 -2.45
C PHE A 10 0.62 10.32 -2.66
N ASP A 11 0.18 11.57 -2.83
CA ASP A 11 1.12 12.66 -2.97
C ASP A 11 1.98 12.79 -1.72
N THR A 12 3.24 13.04 -1.90
CA THR A 12 4.29 13.17 -0.86
C THR A 12 4.75 11.86 -0.24
N MET A 13 4.29 10.71 -0.69
CA MET A 13 4.75 9.42 -0.12
C MET A 13 6.27 9.29 -0.27
N ALA A 14 6.87 8.64 0.73
CA ALA A 14 8.32 8.40 0.73
C ALA A 14 8.64 7.18 -0.13
N ASP A 15 9.20 7.41 -1.31
CA ASP A 15 9.47 6.33 -2.26
C ASP A 15 10.58 5.38 -1.80
N TRP A 16 11.56 5.87 -1.03
CA TRP A 16 12.67 5.03 -0.58
C TRP A 16 12.27 4.00 0.48
N GLU A 17 11.22 4.27 1.25
CA GLU A 17 10.84 3.38 2.35
C GLU A 17 10.21 2.08 1.87
N ILE A 18 9.60 2.10 0.70
CA ILE A 18 8.89 0.92 0.18
C ILE A 18 9.66 0.21 -0.93
N GLY A 19 10.70 0.84 -1.47
CA GLY A 19 11.39 0.33 -2.65
C GLY A 19 11.95 -1.07 -2.45
N PHE A 20 12.69 -1.28 -1.38
CA PHE A 20 13.27 -2.59 -1.10
C PHE A 20 12.18 -3.64 -0.83
N LEU A 21 11.20 -3.27 -0.01
CA LEU A 21 10.13 -4.20 0.36
C LEU A 21 9.32 -4.67 -0.85
N THR A 22 8.91 -3.73 -1.71
CA THR A 22 8.12 -4.10 -2.88
C THR A 22 8.93 -4.92 -3.88
N ALA A 23 10.20 -4.58 -4.05
CA ALA A 23 11.08 -5.33 -4.94
C ALA A 23 11.23 -6.78 -4.47
N GLU A 24 11.44 -6.99 -3.18
CA GLU A 24 11.60 -8.33 -2.64
C GLU A 24 10.31 -9.14 -2.71
N LEU A 25 9.18 -8.53 -2.35
CA LEU A 25 7.90 -9.23 -2.35
C LEU A 25 7.44 -9.60 -3.77
N ASN A 26 7.56 -8.66 -4.70
CA ASN A 26 7.07 -8.88 -6.05
C ASN A 26 7.99 -9.84 -6.83
N SER A 27 9.31 -9.73 -6.67
CA SER A 27 10.23 -10.61 -7.39
C SER A 27 10.32 -12.00 -6.77
N GLY A 28 10.14 -12.07 -5.45
CA GLY A 28 10.27 -13.34 -4.72
C GLY A 28 11.67 -13.95 -4.76
N ARG A 29 12.68 -13.16 -5.15
CA ARG A 29 14.02 -13.69 -5.41
C ARG A 29 14.72 -14.29 -4.20
N PHE A 30 14.33 -13.88 -2.99
CA PHE A 30 14.87 -14.44 -1.76
C PHE A 30 13.86 -15.33 -1.03
N PHE A 31 12.76 -15.67 -1.69
CA PHE A 31 11.77 -16.54 -1.08
C PHE A 31 12.29 -17.95 -0.96
N ARG A 32 11.78 -18.66 0.04
CA ARG A 32 12.05 -20.08 0.19
C ARG A 32 11.60 -20.81 -1.08
N LYS A 33 12.39 -21.79 -1.50
CA LYS A 33 12.08 -22.58 -2.69
C LYS A 33 10.64 -23.12 -2.61
N GLY A 34 9.89 -22.95 -3.69
CA GLY A 34 8.52 -23.42 -3.77
C GLY A 34 7.46 -22.37 -3.44
N LEU A 35 7.87 -21.20 -2.92
CA LEU A 35 6.92 -20.12 -2.66
C LEU A 35 6.81 -19.22 -3.88
N SER A 36 5.61 -18.77 -4.15
CA SER A 36 5.35 -17.82 -5.24
C SER A 36 5.60 -16.39 -4.78
N PRO A 37 6.04 -15.50 -5.69
CA PRO A 37 6.11 -14.07 -5.39
C PRO A 37 4.74 -13.53 -5.01
N ALA A 38 4.72 -12.52 -4.15
CA ALA A 38 3.48 -11.85 -3.77
C ALA A 38 3.13 -10.83 -4.85
N LYS A 39 1.84 -10.74 -5.18
CA LYS A 39 1.36 -9.75 -6.13
C LYS A 39 1.18 -8.42 -5.42
N ILE A 40 1.81 -7.37 -5.95
CA ILE A 40 1.69 -6.00 -5.45
C ILE A 40 0.80 -5.21 -6.40
N VAL A 41 -0.21 -4.55 -5.86
CA VAL A 41 -1.09 -3.67 -6.65
C VAL A 41 -1.09 -2.30 -5.99
N THR A 42 -0.87 -1.25 -6.77
CA THR A 42 -0.93 0.12 -6.25
C THR A 42 -2.38 0.56 -6.15
N LEU A 43 -2.72 1.17 -5.01
CA LEU A 43 -4.07 1.63 -4.71
C LEU A 43 -4.04 3.11 -4.33
N GLY A 44 -4.89 3.90 -4.97
CA GLY A 44 -5.03 5.33 -4.64
C GLY A 44 -6.43 5.63 -4.16
N LEU A 45 -6.64 6.83 -3.63
CA LEU A 45 -7.98 7.29 -3.29
C LEU A 45 -8.86 7.32 -4.54
N ASP A 46 -8.25 7.70 -5.67
CA ASP A 46 -8.82 7.57 -7.01
C ASP A 46 -7.70 7.15 -7.96
N LYS A 47 -7.94 7.17 -9.25
CA LYS A 47 -6.91 6.77 -10.23
C LYS A 47 -6.10 7.94 -10.78
N THR A 48 -6.21 9.11 -10.17
CA THR A 48 -5.40 10.26 -10.56
C THR A 48 -3.94 10.02 -10.21
N PRO A 49 -3.00 10.32 -11.10
CA PRO A 49 -1.58 10.13 -10.80
C PRO A 49 -1.16 10.92 -9.56
N VAL A 50 -0.32 10.31 -8.74
CA VAL A 50 0.24 10.95 -7.56
C VAL A 50 1.73 11.20 -7.79
N THR A 51 2.30 12.17 -7.05
CA THR A 51 3.72 12.49 -7.12
C THR A 51 4.36 12.18 -5.78
N THR A 52 5.40 11.33 -5.80
CA THR A 52 6.11 10.95 -4.59
C THR A 52 6.97 12.10 -4.09
N MET A 53 7.51 11.95 -2.88
CA MET A 53 8.44 12.94 -2.31
C MET A 53 9.68 13.10 -3.19
N GLY A 54 10.10 12.04 -3.87
CA GLY A 54 11.23 12.07 -4.79
C GLY A 54 10.89 12.57 -6.18
N GLY A 55 9.65 12.99 -6.43
CA GLY A 55 9.24 13.55 -7.71
C GLY A 55 8.79 12.53 -8.75
N LEU A 56 8.66 11.27 -8.37
CA LEU A 56 8.19 10.24 -9.29
C LEU A 56 6.65 10.27 -9.37
N LYS A 57 6.13 10.07 -10.58
CA LYS A 57 4.67 10.02 -10.78
C LYS A 57 4.22 8.58 -10.87
N ILE A 58 3.18 8.26 -10.10
CA ILE A 58 2.62 6.91 -10.06
C ILE A 58 1.13 7.01 -10.34
N THR A 59 0.66 6.24 -11.32
CA THR A 59 -0.76 6.11 -11.59
C THR A 59 -1.25 4.86 -10.85
N PRO A 60 -2.16 5.01 -9.88
CA PRO A 60 -2.66 3.83 -9.16
C PRO A 60 -3.33 2.85 -10.11
N GLU A 61 -3.12 1.56 -9.87
CA GLU A 61 -3.76 0.53 -10.68
C GLU A 61 -5.24 0.41 -10.37
N ILE A 62 -5.60 0.62 -9.09
CA ILE A 62 -7.01 0.64 -8.69
C ILE A 62 -7.27 1.82 -7.75
N SER A 63 -8.54 2.18 -7.64
CA SER A 63 -9.00 3.17 -6.66
C SER A 63 -9.56 2.48 -5.43
N LEU A 64 -9.72 3.24 -4.35
CA LEU A 64 -10.32 2.72 -3.12
C LEU A 64 -11.74 2.17 -3.39
N ALA A 65 -12.49 2.77 -4.31
CA ALA A 65 -13.82 2.31 -4.66
C ALA A 65 -13.81 0.91 -5.29
N GLU A 66 -12.70 0.51 -5.90
CA GLU A 66 -12.57 -0.81 -6.54
C GLU A 66 -11.97 -1.86 -5.61
N TRP A 67 -11.56 -1.47 -4.41
CA TRP A 67 -10.91 -2.36 -3.46
C TRP A 67 -11.89 -3.38 -2.89
N ASN A 68 -11.39 -4.61 -2.69
CA ASN A 68 -12.17 -5.71 -2.13
C ASN A 68 -11.41 -6.34 -0.96
N LEU A 69 -12.00 -6.29 0.23
CA LEU A 69 -11.42 -6.85 1.44
C LEU A 69 -11.11 -8.34 1.28
N GLN A 70 -12.00 -9.08 0.64
CA GLN A 70 -11.84 -10.54 0.48
C GLN A 70 -10.57 -10.90 -0.29
N ASN A 71 -10.14 -10.03 -1.18
CA ASN A 71 -8.95 -10.24 -2.00
C ASN A 71 -7.68 -9.67 -1.37
N THR A 72 -7.77 -9.09 -0.20
CA THR A 72 -6.66 -8.40 0.45
C THR A 72 -5.89 -9.34 1.35
N LYS A 73 -4.60 -9.53 1.05
CA LYS A 73 -3.68 -10.24 1.93
C LYS A 73 -3.02 -9.29 2.91
N ALA A 74 -2.60 -8.13 2.41
CA ALA A 74 -1.94 -7.12 3.22
C ALA A 74 -2.13 -5.74 2.63
N LEU A 75 -1.98 -4.72 3.46
CA LEU A 75 -2.01 -3.33 3.08
C LEU A 75 -0.74 -2.67 3.57
N ILE A 76 -0.01 -1.99 2.69
CA ILE A 76 1.21 -1.26 3.03
C ILE A 76 0.92 0.23 2.97
N LEU A 77 1.19 0.94 4.07
CA LEU A 77 1.00 2.37 4.19
C LEU A 77 2.36 3.04 4.34
N PRO A 78 2.93 3.61 3.25
CA PRO A 78 4.23 4.27 3.34
C PRO A 78 4.15 5.59 4.09
N GLY A 79 5.29 6.07 4.58
CA GLY A 79 5.37 7.38 5.20
C GLY A 79 5.16 8.50 4.19
N GLY A 80 4.83 9.67 4.67
CA GLY A 80 4.60 10.85 3.85
C GLY A 80 4.19 12.02 4.72
N GLU A 81 3.97 13.18 4.10
CA GLU A 81 3.73 14.42 4.82
C GLU A 81 2.26 14.65 5.17
N THR A 82 1.33 13.89 4.58
CA THR A 82 -0.09 14.22 4.63
C THR A 82 -0.92 13.33 5.55
N TRP A 83 -0.29 12.48 6.37
CA TRP A 83 -1.04 11.52 7.19
C TRP A 83 -1.98 12.14 8.22
N LEU A 84 -1.75 13.38 8.62
CA LEU A 84 -2.64 14.06 9.56
C LEU A 84 -3.76 14.83 8.88
N GLU A 85 -3.81 14.80 7.53
CA GLU A 85 -4.83 15.50 6.77
C GLU A 85 -6.10 14.66 6.64
N ASP A 86 -7.24 15.34 6.55
CA ASP A 86 -8.54 14.67 6.42
C ASP A 86 -8.66 13.84 5.14
N THR A 87 -7.89 14.18 4.11
CA THR A 87 -7.90 13.44 2.85
C THR A 87 -7.47 11.98 3.02
N GLN A 88 -6.77 11.66 4.11
CA GLN A 88 -6.33 10.29 4.38
C GLN A 88 -7.35 9.46 5.15
N LYS A 89 -8.44 10.06 5.64
CA LYS A 89 -9.45 9.32 6.39
C LYS A 89 -9.98 8.07 5.71
N PRO A 90 -10.30 8.10 4.41
CA PRO A 90 -10.83 6.89 3.76
C PRO A 90 -9.87 5.72 3.80
N ILE A 91 -8.56 5.97 3.66
CA ILE A 91 -7.58 4.87 3.70
C ILE A 91 -7.40 4.35 5.12
N LEU A 92 -7.52 5.23 6.13
CA LEU A 92 -7.44 4.81 7.52
C LEU A 92 -8.64 3.94 7.89
N GLU A 93 -9.81 4.22 7.35
CA GLU A 93 -11.00 3.38 7.53
C GLU A 93 -10.79 2.01 6.88
N MET A 94 -10.18 1.97 5.70
CA MET A 94 -9.81 0.73 5.03
C MET A 94 -8.84 -0.09 5.89
N ALA A 95 -7.83 0.57 6.46
CA ALA A 95 -6.86 -0.09 7.32
C ALA A 95 -7.54 -0.69 8.55
N ALA A 96 -8.49 0.02 9.15
CA ALA A 96 -9.24 -0.49 10.28
C ALA A 96 -10.05 -1.73 9.92
N GLU A 97 -10.67 -1.75 8.75
CA GLU A 97 -11.37 -2.94 8.26
C GLU A 97 -10.44 -4.13 8.09
N CYS A 98 -9.24 -3.88 7.53
CA CYS A 98 -8.24 -4.93 7.36
C CYS A 98 -7.85 -5.54 8.70
N LEU A 99 -7.58 -4.71 9.70
CA LEU A 99 -7.20 -5.19 11.02
C LEU A 99 -8.34 -5.97 11.68
N LYS A 100 -9.56 -5.51 11.52
CA LYS A 100 -10.73 -6.18 12.08
C LYS A 100 -10.91 -7.58 11.51
N GLU A 101 -10.55 -7.77 10.24
CA GLU A 101 -10.67 -9.06 9.55
C GLU A 101 -9.35 -9.83 9.50
N ASN A 102 -8.41 -9.49 10.38
CA ASN A 102 -7.11 -10.15 10.52
C ASN A 102 -6.24 -10.09 9.26
N ARG A 103 -6.40 -9.03 8.46
CA ARG A 103 -5.48 -8.76 7.35
C ARG A 103 -4.28 -7.99 7.88
N LEU A 104 -3.11 -8.24 7.32
CA LEU A 104 -1.89 -7.58 7.74
C LEU A 104 -1.88 -6.11 7.27
N VAL A 105 -1.52 -5.21 8.16
CA VAL A 105 -1.31 -3.80 7.80
C VAL A 105 0.10 -3.41 8.25
N ALA A 106 0.90 -2.93 7.30
CA ALA A 106 2.25 -2.43 7.59
C ALA A 106 2.26 -0.92 7.41
N ALA A 107 2.50 -0.18 8.49
CA ALA A 107 2.59 1.27 8.45
C ALA A 107 4.03 1.69 8.73
N ILE A 108 4.53 2.65 7.95
CA ILE A 108 5.93 3.09 8.02
C ILE A 108 5.97 4.57 8.35
N CYS A 109 6.81 4.93 9.32
CA CYS A 109 7.05 6.34 9.69
C CYS A 109 5.76 7.11 9.96
N GLY A 110 5.50 8.18 9.19
CA GLY A 110 4.35 9.05 9.41
C GLY A 110 3.01 8.34 9.33
N ALA A 111 2.91 7.21 8.63
CA ALA A 111 1.67 6.45 8.55
C ALA A 111 1.20 5.93 9.91
N THR A 112 2.11 5.74 10.85
CA THR A 112 1.76 5.26 12.19
C THR A 112 0.97 6.29 12.98
N MET A 113 0.96 7.54 12.54
CA MET A 113 0.24 8.64 13.19
C MET A 113 -1.22 8.72 12.74
N GLY A 114 -1.58 7.96 11.73
CA GLY A 114 -2.93 7.96 11.20
C GLY A 114 -3.94 7.15 11.98
#